data_c8f10a655f324248c69e559106623a1f
#
_entry.id   c8f10a655f324248c69e559106623a1f
#
_cell.length_a   1.000
_cell.length_b   1.000
_cell.length_c   1.000
_cell.angle_alpha   90.00
_cell.angle_beta   90.00
_cell.angle_gamma   90.00
#
_symmetry.space_group_name_H-M   'P 1'
#
loop_
_entity.id
_entity.type
_entity.pdbx_description
1 polymer ?
#
loop_
_entity_poly.entity_id
_entity_poly.type
_entity_poly.pdbx_seq_one_letter_code
_entity_poly.pdbx_strand_id
1 'polypeptide(L)'
;IDQYVDRLNETFYMRVEIEVDMSNNYFNDFRNEFDKTLGDKFKLKCEFYLKEEKPKMAVFVSKYDHCLYDILSQHKSNNLNCIIPFIISNHLDLEVVAKRFEIPYYHVPVEKGSKEKAEEIQIEILKNNKVDFIVLARYMQILSPKLVSLYKNKIINIHHSFLPAFPGAKPYHSAFKRGVKIIGATSHYVTDELDGGPIIEQ
;
A
#
# COMPACT_ATOMS: atom_id res chain seq x y z
N ILE A 1 -10.75 -7.06 19.74
CA ILE A 1 -10.60 -8.36 19.03
C ILE A 1 -11.50 -8.32 17.81
N ASP A 2 -10.93 -8.54 16.62
CA ASP A 2 -11.67 -8.66 15.37
C ASP A 2 -11.53 -10.10 14.87
N GLN A 3 -12.62 -10.66 14.34
CA GLN A 3 -12.67 -12.06 13.90
C GLN A 3 -13.38 -12.17 12.56
N TYR A 4 -12.90 -13.06 11.70
CA TYR A 4 -13.52 -13.39 10.44
C TYR A 4 -13.37 -14.88 10.13
N VAL A 5 -14.44 -15.50 9.65
CA VAL A 5 -14.47 -16.91 9.23
C VAL A 5 -14.68 -16.96 7.72
N ASP A 6 -13.66 -17.35 7.00
CA ASP A 6 -13.78 -17.72 5.59
C ASP A 6 -14.26 -19.16 5.47
N ARG A 7 -15.56 -19.33 5.23
CA ARG A 7 -16.18 -20.65 5.12
C ARG A 7 -15.81 -21.38 3.83
N LEU A 8 -15.43 -20.64 2.78
CA LEU A 8 -15.06 -21.24 1.49
C LEU A 8 -13.67 -21.87 1.55
N ASN A 9 -12.74 -21.22 2.22
CA ASN A 9 -11.37 -21.70 2.40
C ASN A 9 -11.13 -22.36 3.75
N GLU A 10 -12.19 -22.55 4.56
CA GLU A 10 -12.13 -23.14 5.90
C GLU A 10 -11.07 -22.49 6.80
N THR A 11 -10.93 -21.15 6.67
CA THR A 11 -9.89 -20.40 7.36
C THR A 11 -10.50 -19.42 8.35
N PHE A 12 -9.95 -19.41 9.57
CA PHE A 12 -10.30 -18.48 10.62
C PHE A 12 -9.21 -17.41 10.75
N TYR A 13 -9.61 -16.15 10.71
CA TYR A 13 -8.74 -14.99 10.92
C TYR A 13 -9.13 -14.29 12.21
N MET A 14 -8.12 -13.92 12.99
CA MET A 14 -8.33 -13.15 14.21
C MET A 14 -7.25 -12.09 14.36
N ARG A 15 -7.65 -10.88 14.69
CA ARG A 15 -6.78 -9.79 15.13
C ARG A 15 -7.04 -9.53 16.60
N VAL A 16 -5.97 -9.54 17.38
CA VAL A 16 -6.01 -9.21 18.81
C VAL A 16 -5.07 -8.05 19.08
N GLU A 17 -5.56 -7.02 19.71
CA GLU A 17 -4.76 -5.95 20.28
C GLU A 17 -4.69 -6.19 21.78
N ILE A 18 -3.47 -6.24 22.33
CA ILE A 18 -3.23 -6.43 23.76
C ILE A 18 -2.35 -5.29 24.26
N GLU A 19 -2.69 -4.78 25.42
CA GLU A 19 -1.90 -3.81 26.14
C GLU A 19 -1.08 -4.56 27.19
N VAL A 20 0.25 -4.41 27.14
CA VAL A 20 1.17 -5.13 28.03
C VAL A 20 2.21 -4.14 28.52
N ASP A 21 2.47 -4.17 29.82
CA ASP A 21 3.53 -3.36 30.42
C ASP A 21 4.87 -4.04 30.11
N MET A 22 5.63 -3.51 29.13
CA MET A 22 6.78 -4.19 28.56
C MET A 22 8.10 -3.51 28.87
N SER A 23 9.08 -4.28 29.38
CA SER A 23 10.51 -3.98 29.27
C SER A 23 11.05 -4.39 27.89
N ASN A 24 12.12 -3.72 27.43
CA ASN A 24 12.64 -3.80 26.05
C ASN A 24 12.93 -5.20 25.44
N ASN A 25 12.97 -6.28 26.23
CA ASN A 25 13.21 -7.63 25.71
C ASN A 25 11.95 -8.52 25.68
N TYR A 26 10.87 -8.08 26.29
CA TYR A 26 9.68 -8.90 26.49
C TYR A 26 8.98 -9.27 25.18
N PHE A 27 9.02 -8.41 24.14
CA PHE A 27 8.33 -8.67 22.87
C PHE A 27 8.84 -9.92 22.14
N ASN A 28 10.15 -10.08 22.06
CA ASN A 28 10.74 -11.25 21.41
C ASN A 28 10.51 -12.52 22.24
N ASP A 29 10.59 -12.41 23.56
CA ASP A 29 10.32 -13.54 24.46
C ASP A 29 8.86 -13.96 24.38
N PHE A 30 7.93 -13.01 24.41
CA PHE A 30 6.50 -13.26 24.24
C PHE A 30 6.20 -13.94 22.90
N ARG A 31 6.76 -13.43 21.80
CA ARG A 31 6.59 -14.03 20.47
C ARG A 31 7.07 -15.47 20.44
N ASN A 32 8.28 -15.72 20.95
CA ASN A 32 8.86 -17.06 20.98
C ASN A 32 8.06 -18.02 21.86
N GLU A 33 7.57 -17.55 22.99
CA GLU A 33 6.73 -18.36 23.89
C GLU A 33 5.36 -18.64 23.27
N PHE A 34 4.74 -17.67 22.64
CA PHE A 34 3.46 -17.83 21.94
C PHE A 34 3.58 -18.85 20.81
N ASP A 35 4.61 -18.73 19.96
CA ASP A 35 4.84 -19.65 18.85
C ASP A 35 5.01 -21.09 19.36
N LYS A 36 5.78 -21.32 20.42
CA LYS A 36 5.99 -22.66 21.02
C LYS A 36 4.75 -23.22 21.70
N THR A 37 3.96 -22.39 22.36
CA THR A 37 2.84 -22.86 23.21
C THR A 37 1.53 -22.98 22.44
N LEU A 38 1.21 -21.97 21.62
CA LEU A 38 -0.04 -21.88 20.88
C LEU A 38 0.15 -22.06 19.38
N GLY A 39 1.18 -21.42 18.81
CA GLY A 39 1.48 -21.46 17.39
C GLY A 39 1.65 -22.88 16.89
N ASP A 40 2.57 -23.65 17.49
CA ASP A 40 2.87 -25.03 17.12
C ASP A 40 1.70 -25.96 17.45
N LYS A 41 1.09 -25.80 18.62
CA LYS A 41 -0.02 -26.65 19.08
C LYS A 41 -1.25 -26.58 18.17
N PHE A 42 -1.60 -25.37 17.72
CA PHE A 42 -2.78 -25.14 16.91
C PHE A 42 -2.46 -24.86 15.43
N LYS A 43 -1.19 -24.95 15.02
CA LYS A 43 -0.69 -24.66 13.66
C LYS A 43 -1.11 -23.28 13.18
N LEU A 44 -1.01 -22.28 14.07
CA LEU A 44 -1.36 -20.90 13.78
C LEU A 44 -0.27 -20.23 12.93
N LYS A 45 -0.68 -19.39 12.01
CA LYS A 45 0.20 -18.45 11.32
C LYS A 45 -0.03 -17.08 11.93
N CYS A 46 0.91 -16.61 12.75
CA CYS A 46 0.77 -15.35 13.48
C CYS A 46 1.80 -14.33 13.03
N GLU A 47 1.37 -13.08 12.95
CA GLU A 47 2.22 -11.93 12.74
C GLU A 47 2.04 -10.99 13.93
N PHE A 48 3.16 -10.48 14.47
CA PHE A 48 3.17 -9.61 15.64
C PHE A 48 3.71 -8.24 15.27
N TYR A 49 3.01 -7.20 15.71
CA TYR A 49 3.35 -5.82 15.44
C TYR A 49 3.32 -5.02 16.74
N LEU A 50 4.29 -4.14 16.93
CA LEU A 50 4.28 -3.14 18.00
C LEU A 50 3.52 -1.89 17.49
N LYS A 51 2.59 -1.39 18.30
CA LYS A 51 1.77 -0.22 17.94
C LYS A 51 2.61 1.06 17.79
N GLU A 52 3.72 1.14 18.51
CA GLU A 52 4.66 2.25 18.46
C GLU A 52 5.51 2.26 17.19
N GLU A 53 5.70 1.11 16.55
CA GLU A 53 6.43 1.02 15.29
C GLU A 53 5.56 1.49 14.12
N LYS A 54 5.83 2.71 13.67
CA LYS A 54 5.12 3.26 12.51
C LYS A 54 5.64 2.62 11.23
N PRO A 55 4.79 1.99 10.41
CA PRO A 55 5.21 1.42 9.14
C PRO A 55 5.66 2.51 8.17
N LYS A 56 6.61 2.19 7.30
CA LYS A 56 7.15 3.08 6.27
C LYS A 56 6.37 2.92 4.97
N MET A 57 5.70 3.99 4.57
CA MET A 57 4.90 4.08 3.36
C MET A 57 5.64 4.83 2.27
N ALA A 58 5.95 4.21 1.13
CA ALA A 58 6.39 4.93 -0.05
C ALA A 58 5.18 5.39 -0.88
N VAL A 59 5.21 6.64 -1.35
CA VAL A 59 4.15 7.19 -2.19
C VAL A 59 4.65 7.31 -3.63
N PHE A 60 3.97 6.66 -4.57
CA PHE A 60 4.27 6.74 -5.99
C PHE A 60 3.28 7.67 -6.67
N VAL A 61 3.78 8.62 -7.44
CA VAL A 61 2.98 9.63 -8.12
C VAL A 61 3.41 9.82 -9.58
N SER A 62 2.56 10.44 -10.40
CA SER A 62 2.91 10.94 -11.74
C SER A 62 2.74 12.45 -11.78
N LYS A 63 1.86 12.99 -12.64
CA LYS A 63 1.70 14.44 -12.86
C LYS A 63 0.66 15.12 -11.98
N TYR A 64 -0.37 14.38 -11.55
CA TYR A 64 -1.52 14.95 -10.85
C TYR A 64 -1.30 14.93 -9.34
N ASP A 65 -1.60 16.03 -8.70
CA ASP A 65 -1.20 16.37 -7.32
C ASP A 65 -2.27 16.12 -6.25
N HIS A 66 -3.55 16.08 -6.62
CA HIS A 66 -4.66 16.04 -5.64
C HIS A 66 -4.58 14.87 -4.65
N CYS A 67 -4.27 13.65 -5.10
CA CYS A 67 -4.11 12.50 -4.19
C CYS A 67 -2.89 12.66 -3.29
N LEU A 68 -1.79 13.22 -3.83
CA LEU A 68 -0.58 13.47 -3.05
C LEU A 68 -0.84 14.51 -1.96
N TYR A 69 -1.49 15.62 -2.27
CA TYR A 69 -1.84 16.65 -1.29
C TYR A 69 -2.68 16.10 -0.16
N ASP A 70 -3.69 15.27 -0.46
CA ASP A 70 -4.52 14.67 0.57
C ASP A 70 -3.71 13.76 1.50
N ILE A 71 -2.92 12.83 0.95
CA ILE A 71 -2.06 11.94 1.73
C ILE A 71 -1.11 12.74 2.63
N LEU A 72 -0.43 13.75 2.08
CA LEU A 72 0.53 14.54 2.84
C LEU A 72 -0.12 15.41 3.91
N SER A 73 -1.32 15.94 3.64
CA SER A 73 -2.12 16.69 4.61
C SER A 73 -2.55 15.80 5.78
N GLN A 74 -3.07 14.60 5.49
CA GLN A 74 -3.46 13.62 6.50
C GLN A 74 -2.26 13.17 7.34
N HIS A 75 -1.11 12.94 6.69
CA HIS A 75 0.14 12.59 7.38
C HIS A 75 0.60 13.70 8.32
N LYS A 76 0.62 14.96 7.83
CA LYS A 76 1.02 16.13 8.64
C LYS A 76 0.10 16.37 9.83
N SER A 77 -1.18 16.04 9.70
CA SER A 77 -2.19 16.12 10.76
C SER A 77 -2.17 14.92 11.73
N ASN A 78 -1.22 13.99 11.58
CA ASN A 78 -1.12 12.74 12.35
C ASN A 78 -2.36 11.83 12.24
N ASN A 79 -3.15 11.96 11.17
CA ASN A 79 -4.28 11.07 10.90
C ASN A 79 -3.83 9.73 10.25
N LEU A 80 -2.62 9.70 9.69
CA LEU A 80 -1.98 8.48 9.17
C LEU A 80 -0.87 8.05 10.11
N ASN A 81 -1.03 6.90 10.75
CA ASN A 81 -0.03 6.33 11.65
C ASN A 81 1.08 5.61 10.86
N CYS A 82 1.83 6.34 10.04
CA CYS A 82 2.94 5.83 9.24
C CYS A 82 4.05 6.88 9.09
N ILE A 83 5.20 6.46 8.58
CA ILE A 83 6.30 7.33 8.16
C ILE A 83 6.28 7.37 6.63
N ILE A 84 6.39 8.55 6.02
CA ILE A 84 6.61 8.70 4.59
C ILE A 84 8.07 9.08 4.36
N PRO A 85 8.97 8.12 4.13
CA PRO A 85 10.41 8.40 4.01
C PRO A 85 10.73 9.15 2.71
N PHE A 86 9.93 8.96 1.66
CA PHE A 86 10.11 9.61 0.37
C PHE A 86 8.89 9.43 -0.55
N ILE A 87 8.91 10.19 -1.63
CA ILE A 87 8.01 10.08 -2.78
C ILE A 87 8.83 9.65 -4.00
N ILE A 88 8.30 8.73 -4.81
CA ILE A 88 8.86 8.38 -6.13
C ILE A 88 7.92 8.87 -7.22
N SER A 89 8.49 9.46 -8.28
CA SER A 89 7.71 9.87 -9.44
C SER A 89 8.48 9.65 -10.75
N ASN A 90 7.74 9.38 -11.81
CA ASN A 90 8.26 9.37 -13.17
C ASN A 90 8.26 10.77 -13.84
N HIS A 91 7.88 11.81 -13.10
CA HIS A 91 7.86 13.22 -13.53
C HIS A 91 8.40 14.14 -12.44
N LEU A 92 8.86 15.34 -12.83
CA LEU A 92 9.34 16.35 -11.88
C LEU A 92 8.23 17.28 -11.35
N ASP A 93 7.05 17.21 -11.94
CA ASP A 93 5.94 18.17 -11.68
C ASP A 93 5.61 18.32 -10.20
N LEU A 94 5.71 17.24 -9.41
CA LEU A 94 5.31 17.21 -8.01
C LEU A 94 6.48 17.37 -7.01
N GLU A 95 7.70 17.61 -7.49
CA GLU A 95 8.85 17.85 -6.61
C GLU A 95 8.63 19.06 -5.71
N VAL A 96 8.00 20.13 -6.25
CA VAL A 96 7.66 21.32 -5.48
C VAL A 96 6.69 21.03 -4.34
N VAL A 97 5.78 20.09 -4.52
CA VAL A 97 4.86 19.66 -3.47
C VAL A 97 5.62 18.92 -2.37
N ALA A 98 6.45 17.93 -2.74
CA ALA A 98 7.29 17.19 -1.80
C ALA A 98 8.16 18.13 -0.94
N LYS A 99 8.80 19.13 -1.56
CA LYS A 99 9.60 20.16 -0.87
C LYS A 99 8.80 20.97 0.15
N ARG A 100 7.53 21.31 -0.13
CA ARG A 100 6.66 22.04 0.81
C ARG A 100 6.33 21.23 2.07
N PHE A 101 6.31 19.90 1.95
CA PHE A 101 6.08 18.99 3.05
C PHE A 101 7.37 18.40 3.64
N GLU A 102 8.53 18.87 3.17
CA GLU A 102 9.86 18.44 3.63
C GLU A 102 10.10 16.93 3.49
N ILE A 103 9.52 16.32 2.43
CA ILE A 103 9.68 14.91 2.13
C ILE A 103 10.63 14.71 0.94
N PRO A 104 11.64 13.83 1.05
CA PRO A 104 12.52 13.48 -0.05
C PRO A 104 11.77 13.05 -1.31
N TYR A 105 12.25 13.46 -2.48
CA TYR A 105 11.64 13.14 -3.76
C TYR A 105 12.63 12.48 -4.71
N TYR A 106 12.29 11.31 -5.21
CA TYR A 106 13.09 10.61 -6.20
C TYR A 106 12.43 10.67 -7.57
N HIS A 107 13.07 11.35 -8.50
CA HIS A 107 12.66 11.35 -9.89
C HIS A 107 13.25 10.15 -10.60
N VAL A 108 12.41 9.19 -10.97
CA VAL A 108 12.77 7.97 -11.71
C VAL A 108 11.96 7.96 -13.02
N PRO A 109 12.46 8.56 -14.10
CA PRO A 109 11.75 8.66 -15.37
C PRO A 109 11.51 7.30 -15.98
N VAL A 110 10.31 7.10 -16.54
CA VAL A 110 9.95 5.88 -17.28
C VAL A 110 9.81 6.23 -18.75
N GLU A 111 10.84 5.95 -19.52
CA GLU A 111 10.85 6.17 -20.96
C GLU A 111 10.44 4.89 -21.70
N LYS A 112 10.07 5.04 -22.96
CA LYS A 112 9.71 3.89 -23.81
C LYS A 112 10.91 2.94 -23.96
N GLY A 113 10.77 1.70 -23.47
CA GLY A 113 11.83 0.69 -23.50
C GLY A 113 12.79 0.69 -22.31
N SER A 114 12.61 1.61 -21.33
CA SER A 114 13.43 1.67 -20.10
C SER A 114 12.71 1.31 -18.81
N LYS A 115 11.49 0.79 -18.91
CA LYS A 115 10.64 0.48 -17.77
C LYS A 115 11.30 -0.45 -16.76
N GLU A 116 11.93 -1.51 -17.22
CA GLU A 116 12.61 -2.49 -16.36
C GLU A 116 13.73 -1.85 -15.54
N LYS A 117 14.56 -1.02 -16.20
CA LYS A 117 15.65 -0.29 -15.51
C LYS A 117 15.11 0.70 -14.48
N ALA A 118 14.03 1.42 -14.82
CA ALA A 118 13.38 2.34 -13.89
C ALA A 118 12.85 1.59 -12.66
N GLU A 119 12.20 0.44 -12.84
CA GLU A 119 11.72 -0.38 -11.74
C GLU A 119 12.86 -0.98 -10.90
N GLU A 120 13.99 -1.33 -11.48
CA GLU A 120 15.18 -1.78 -10.72
C GLU A 120 15.66 -0.68 -9.76
N ILE A 121 15.75 0.57 -10.24
CA ILE A 121 16.10 1.72 -9.40
C ILE A 121 15.05 1.91 -8.29
N GLN A 122 13.76 1.82 -8.62
CA GLN A 122 12.68 1.93 -7.64
C GLN A 122 12.79 0.85 -6.56
N ILE A 123 13.02 -0.41 -6.95
CA ILE A 123 13.20 -1.54 -6.02
C ILE A 123 14.40 -1.32 -5.11
N GLU A 124 15.50 -0.80 -5.63
CA GLU A 124 16.69 -0.48 -4.84
C GLU A 124 16.40 0.59 -3.80
N ILE A 125 15.74 1.69 -4.19
CA ILE A 125 15.31 2.78 -3.29
C ILE A 125 14.40 2.21 -2.19
N LEU A 126 13.40 1.41 -2.54
CA LEU A 126 12.46 0.80 -1.60
C LEU A 126 13.16 -0.07 -0.57
N LYS A 127 14.08 -0.94 -1.01
CA LYS A 127 14.85 -1.86 -0.14
C LYS A 127 15.79 -1.10 0.80
N ASN A 128 16.54 -0.13 0.27
CA ASN A 128 17.51 0.65 1.05
C ASN A 128 16.83 1.44 2.18
N ASN A 129 15.58 1.85 1.97
CA ASN A 129 14.78 2.57 2.98
C ASN A 129 13.92 1.66 3.85
N LYS A 130 13.94 0.34 3.62
CA LYS A 130 13.13 -0.65 4.35
C LYS A 130 11.65 -0.27 4.34
N VAL A 131 11.10 -0.03 3.15
CA VAL A 131 9.69 0.32 2.97
C VAL A 131 8.81 -0.89 3.26
N ASP A 132 7.75 -0.70 4.05
CA ASP A 132 6.82 -1.75 4.42
C ASP A 132 5.69 -1.93 3.40
N PHE A 133 5.19 -0.81 2.85
CA PHE A 133 4.13 -0.82 1.84
C PHE A 133 4.19 0.40 0.91
N ILE A 134 3.50 0.31 -0.22
CA ILE A 134 3.49 1.30 -1.29
C ILE A 134 2.07 1.79 -1.52
N VAL A 135 1.89 3.10 -1.72
CA VAL A 135 0.62 3.69 -2.17
C VAL A 135 0.81 4.33 -3.54
N LEU A 136 -0.01 3.91 -4.50
CA LEU A 136 -0.05 4.47 -5.84
C LEU A 136 -1.06 5.64 -5.87
N ALA A 137 -0.56 6.87 -5.70
CA ALA A 137 -1.37 8.09 -5.70
C ALA A 137 -1.40 8.69 -7.12
N ARG A 138 -2.26 8.16 -7.98
CA ARG A 138 -2.31 8.52 -9.40
C ARG A 138 -0.98 8.23 -10.14
N TYR A 139 -0.33 7.15 -9.78
CA TYR A 139 0.85 6.64 -10.50
C TYR A 139 0.39 5.94 -11.79
N MET A 140 0.55 6.64 -12.91
CA MET A 140 0.00 6.21 -14.21
C MET A 140 0.93 5.23 -14.94
N GLN A 141 1.56 4.31 -14.21
CA GLN A 141 2.40 3.25 -14.75
C GLN A 141 1.91 1.90 -14.22
N ILE A 142 1.88 0.90 -15.10
CA ILE A 142 1.60 -0.47 -14.70
C ILE A 142 2.87 -1.05 -14.09
N LEU A 143 2.80 -1.59 -12.90
CA LEU A 143 3.92 -2.24 -12.22
C LEU A 143 4.21 -3.62 -12.85
N SER A 144 5.48 -4.05 -12.81
CA SER A 144 5.83 -5.39 -13.26
C SER A 144 5.46 -6.47 -12.25
N PRO A 145 5.29 -7.72 -12.68
CA PRO A 145 5.09 -8.85 -11.77
C PRO A 145 6.21 -8.98 -10.72
N LYS A 146 7.44 -8.59 -11.09
CA LYS A 146 8.60 -8.59 -10.17
C LYS A 146 8.37 -7.67 -8.98
N LEU A 147 7.95 -6.41 -9.22
CA LEU A 147 7.70 -5.45 -8.14
C LEU A 147 6.46 -5.85 -7.34
N VAL A 148 5.38 -6.30 -8.00
CA VAL A 148 4.16 -6.77 -7.35
C VAL A 148 4.44 -7.96 -6.43
N SER A 149 5.24 -8.94 -6.87
CA SER A 149 5.57 -10.12 -6.06
C SER A 149 6.42 -9.78 -4.83
N LEU A 150 7.37 -8.81 -4.95
CA LEU A 150 8.18 -8.34 -3.83
C LEU A 150 7.36 -7.66 -2.73
N TYR A 151 6.27 -7.00 -3.12
CA TYR A 151 5.37 -6.26 -2.23
C TYR A 151 3.95 -6.85 -2.27
N LYS A 152 3.84 -8.18 -2.33
CA LYS A 152 2.54 -8.88 -2.37
C LYS A 152 1.65 -8.45 -1.20
N ASN A 153 0.42 -8.01 -1.51
CA ASN A 153 -0.54 -7.46 -0.54
C ASN A 153 -0.03 -6.24 0.25
N LYS A 154 0.95 -5.53 -0.31
CA LYS A 154 1.56 -4.33 0.29
C LYS A 154 1.61 -3.16 -0.69
N ILE A 155 0.93 -3.24 -1.82
CA ILE A 155 0.76 -2.13 -2.76
C ILE A 155 -0.72 -1.81 -2.82
N ILE A 156 -1.07 -0.57 -2.47
CA ILE A 156 -2.44 -0.06 -2.50
C ILE A 156 -2.57 0.91 -3.66
N ASN A 157 -3.60 0.71 -4.49
CA ASN A 157 -3.97 1.63 -5.56
C ASN A 157 -5.36 2.22 -5.32
N ILE A 158 -5.57 3.45 -5.78
CA ILE A 158 -6.88 4.09 -5.83
C ILE A 158 -7.31 4.14 -7.29
N HIS A 159 -8.31 3.35 -7.63
CA HIS A 159 -8.95 3.37 -8.94
C HIS A 159 -10.20 4.25 -8.90
N HIS A 160 -10.35 5.18 -9.83
CA HIS A 160 -11.42 6.17 -9.85
C HIS A 160 -12.71 5.65 -10.50
N SER A 161 -13.15 4.48 -10.07
CA SER A 161 -14.48 3.91 -10.35
C SER A 161 -14.82 2.82 -9.35
N PHE A 162 -16.08 2.33 -9.41
CA PHE A 162 -16.48 1.14 -8.67
C PHE A 162 -16.00 -0.12 -9.40
N LEU A 163 -14.94 -0.75 -8.89
CA LEU A 163 -14.50 -2.05 -9.39
C LEU A 163 -15.48 -3.16 -8.96
N PRO A 164 -15.67 -4.19 -9.77
CA PRO A 164 -15.03 -4.47 -11.06
C PRO A 164 -15.73 -3.84 -12.27
N ALA A 165 -16.62 -2.88 -12.11
CA ALA A 165 -17.50 -2.40 -13.17
C ALA A 165 -16.79 -1.67 -14.32
N PHE A 166 -15.76 -0.86 -14.03
CA PHE A 166 -15.07 -0.02 -15.01
C PHE A 166 -13.55 -0.05 -14.80
N PRO A 167 -12.87 -1.18 -15.09
CA PRO A 167 -11.42 -1.27 -15.00
C PRO A 167 -10.73 -0.46 -16.10
N GLY A 168 -9.42 -0.15 -15.90
CA GLY A 168 -8.57 0.46 -16.90
C GLY A 168 -8.53 1.99 -16.88
N ALA A 169 -7.93 2.58 -17.91
CA ALA A 169 -7.46 3.97 -17.89
C ALA A 169 -8.53 5.07 -18.04
N LYS A 170 -9.76 4.74 -18.48
CA LYS A 170 -10.80 5.73 -18.78
C LYS A 170 -12.16 5.39 -18.17
N PRO A 171 -12.24 5.14 -16.85
CA PRO A 171 -13.47 4.66 -16.21
C PRO A 171 -14.63 5.65 -16.31
N TYR A 172 -14.39 6.96 -16.18
CA TYR A 172 -15.44 7.99 -16.33
C TYR A 172 -16.08 8.00 -17.72
N HIS A 173 -15.29 7.81 -18.78
CA HIS A 173 -15.82 7.74 -20.14
C HIS A 173 -16.65 6.48 -20.35
N SER A 174 -16.23 5.37 -19.76
CA SER A 174 -16.94 4.10 -19.82
C SER A 174 -18.27 4.16 -19.05
N ALA A 175 -18.26 4.77 -17.86
CA ALA A 175 -19.46 5.01 -17.06
C ALA A 175 -20.45 5.93 -17.78
N PHE A 176 -19.98 7.03 -18.36
CA PHE A 176 -20.80 7.96 -19.13
C PHE A 176 -21.47 7.28 -20.34
N LYS A 177 -20.69 6.55 -21.13
CA LYS A 177 -21.23 5.80 -22.28
C LYS A 177 -22.30 4.79 -21.89
N ARG A 178 -22.17 4.21 -20.68
CA ARG A 178 -23.12 3.23 -20.15
C ARG A 178 -24.35 3.85 -19.48
N GLY A 179 -24.39 5.19 -19.36
CA GLY A 179 -25.49 5.94 -18.75
C GLY A 179 -25.58 5.79 -17.24
N VAL A 180 -24.44 5.50 -16.56
CA VAL A 180 -24.39 5.36 -15.10
C VAL A 180 -24.56 6.72 -14.45
N LYS A 181 -25.39 6.78 -13.41
CA LYS A 181 -25.70 8.03 -12.67
C LYS A 181 -24.72 8.33 -11.54
N ILE A 182 -24.09 7.29 -10.97
CA ILE A 182 -23.21 7.39 -9.82
C ILE A 182 -21.90 6.71 -10.17
N ILE A 183 -20.80 7.35 -9.85
CA ILE A 183 -19.45 6.80 -9.95
C ILE A 183 -18.68 7.16 -8.67
N GLY A 184 -17.78 6.30 -8.26
CA GLY A 184 -16.98 6.47 -7.05
C GLY A 184 -15.51 6.17 -7.28
N ALA A 185 -14.87 5.68 -6.26
CA ALA A 185 -13.49 5.20 -6.30
C ALA A 185 -13.38 3.89 -5.53
N THR A 186 -12.38 3.09 -5.87
CA THR A 186 -12.07 1.84 -5.18
C THR A 186 -10.61 1.87 -4.75
N SER A 187 -10.35 1.69 -3.47
CA SER A 187 -9.02 1.32 -3.00
C SER A 187 -8.89 -0.20 -3.00
N HIS A 188 -7.80 -0.70 -3.58
CA HIS A 188 -7.57 -2.14 -3.71
C HIS A 188 -6.09 -2.47 -3.64
N TYR A 189 -5.77 -3.71 -3.29
CA TYR A 189 -4.41 -4.22 -3.40
C TYR A 189 -4.06 -4.48 -4.87
N VAL A 190 -2.82 -4.13 -5.25
CA VAL A 190 -2.32 -4.38 -6.61
C VAL A 190 -1.90 -5.83 -6.76
N THR A 191 -2.32 -6.45 -7.86
CA THR A 191 -1.94 -7.79 -8.29
C THR A 191 -1.39 -7.75 -9.72
N ASP A 192 -1.00 -8.89 -10.27
CA ASP A 192 -0.57 -8.99 -11.67
C ASP A 192 -1.71 -8.71 -12.65
N GLU A 193 -2.96 -8.90 -12.22
CA GLU A 193 -4.14 -8.52 -12.99
C GLU A 193 -4.45 -7.03 -12.77
N LEU A 194 -4.57 -6.29 -13.86
CA LEU A 194 -4.87 -4.85 -13.80
C LEU A 194 -6.24 -4.61 -13.16
N ASP A 195 -6.25 -3.83 -12.08
CA ASP A 195 -7.44 -3.49 -11.29
C ASP A 195 -8.22 -4.72 -10.75
N GLY A 196 -7.58 -5.91 -10.74
CA GLY A 196 -8.19 -7.19 -10.35
C GLY A 196 -7.91 -7.62 -8.91
N GLY A 197 -7.17 -6.85 -8.15
CA GLY A 197 -6.80 -7.22 -6.78
C GLY A 197 -7.91 -7.05 -5.75
N PRO A 198 -7.73 -7.61 -4.54
CA PRO A 198 -8.71 -7.52 -3.45
C PRO A 198 -9.08 -6.08 -3.09
N ILE A 199 -10.38 -5.82 -2.99
CA ILE A 199 -10.92 -4.51 -2.64
C ILE A 199 -10.74 -4.26 -1.16
N ILE A 200 -10.28 -3.04 -0.81
CA ILE A 200 -10.15 -2.57 0.58
C ILE A 200 -11.38 -1.75 0.96
N GLU A 201 -11.75 -0.78 0.08
CA GLU A 201 -12.85 0.16 0.35
C GLU A 201 -13.40 0.72 -0.98
N GLN A 202 -14.68 1.11 -0.97
CA GLN A 202 -15.37 1.74 -2.11
C GLN A 202 -16.22 2.93 -1.66
#